data_49d23c17092b33b6737725300cc3c6b3
#
_entry.id   49d23c17092b33b6737725300cc3c6b3
#
_cell.length_a   1.000
_cell.length_b   1.000
_cell.length_c   1.000
_cell.angle_alpha   90.00
_cell.angle_beta   90.00
_cell.angle_gamma   90.00
#
_symmetry.space_group_name_H-M   'P 1'
#
loop_
_entity.id
_entity.type
_entity.pdbx_description
1 polymer ?
#
loop_
_entity_poly.entity_id
_entity_poly.type
_entity_poly.pdbx_seq_one_letter_code
_entity_poly.pdbx_strand_id
1 'polypeptide(L)'
;MKPDYKNWMPKGMVRGFNFAFLGLCAVLVISALLAQGTARTVLMIVFGVLALVFLGLSIWSVMMYRAFDYHGKRRMSRQIIEGTAEYVKVPKGGKCLDVGCGSGALSIAVARRNPEASVIGVDRWGKEYASFSKKLCEDNARAEGVKNVTFRQGDATRLEFPNETFDAVTSNYVYHNIPGDRQAILMETLRTLKKGGTFVIHDIMSVSKYGDMNAFVKKLKDLGYEKAELIGTTNGKFMKKSEAGWMGLGGSALLIGKK
;
A
#
# COMPACT_ATOMS: atom_id res chain seq x y z
N MET A 1 -8.21 11.00 21.13
CA MET A 1 -8.13 11.37 19.69
C MET A 1 -8.30 10.08 18.89
N LYS A 2 -8.98 10.09 17.73
CA LYS A 2 -9.02 8.90 16.87
C LYS A 2 -7.81 8.89 15.93
N PRO A 3 -7.20 7.73 15.62
CA PRO A 3 -6.10 7.65 14.66
C PRO A 3 -6.59 8.01 13.25
N ASP A 4 -5.76 8.70 12.49
CA ASP A 4 -6.01 9.08 11.09
C ASP A 4 -4.99 8.38 10.16
N TYR A 5 -5.31 7.19 9.74
CA TYR A 5 -4.43 6.43 8.85
C TYR A 5 -4.50 6.85 7.38
N LYS A 6 -5.26 7.91 7.08
CA LYS A 6 -5.53 8.39 5.73
C LYS A 6 -6.16 7.30 4.85
N ASN A 7 -6.53 7.69 3.66
CA ASN A 7 -7.06 6.73 2.69
C ASN A 7 -5.99 6.48 1.61
N TRP A 8 -5.83 5.24 1.18
CA TRP A 8 -4.88 4.91 0.12
C TRP A 8 -5.28 5.49 -1.24
N MET A 9 -6.58 5.74 -1.45
CA MET A 9 -7.09 6.48 -2.61
C MET A 9 -7.05 7.99 -2.32
N PRO A 10 -6.27 8.79 -3.07
CA PRO A 10 -6.20 10.23 -2.82
C PRO A 10 -7.55 10.93 -3.02
N LYS A 11 -8.00 11.69 -2.01
CA LYS A 11 -9.25 12.44 -2.08
C LYS A 11 -9.30 13.45 -3.23
N GLY A 12 -8.13 14.02 -3.59
CA GLY A 12 -7.98 14.90 -4.73
C GLY A 12 -8.32 14.23 -6.06
N MET A 13 -7.90 12.97 -6.25
CA MET A 13 -8.21 12.18 -7.44
C MET A 13 -9.72 11.93 -7.58
N VAL A 14 -10.37 11.55 -6.47
CA VAL A 14 -11.84 11.35 -6.45
C VAL A 14 -12.56 12.64 -6.86
N ARG A 15 -12.16 13.78 -6.26
CA ARG A 15 -12.75 15.09 -6.62
C ARG A 15 -12.47 15.45 -8.06
N GLY A 16 -11.25 15.24 -8.55
CA GLY A 16 -10.85 15.53 -9.92
C GLY A 16 -11.72 14.82 -10.96
N PHE A 17 -11.92 13.50 -10.80
CA PHE A 17 -12.79 12.75 -11.72
C PHE A 17 -14.25 13.22 -11.67
N ASN A 18 -14.78 13.53 -10.46
CA ASN A 18 -16.14 14.04 -10.33
C ASN A 18 -16.29 15.42 -11.00
N PHE A 19 -15.34 16.35 -10.78
CA PHE A 19 -15.39 17.68 -11.43
C PHE A 19 -15.22 17.60 -12.95
N ALA A 20 -14.34 16.73 -13.46
CA ALA A 20 -14.19 16.50 -14.88
C ALA A 20 -15.48 15.97 -15.51
N PHE A 21 -16.13 14.99 -14.89
CA PHE A 21 -17.44 14.49 -15.33
C PHE A 21 -18.50 15.60 -15.38
N LEU A 22 -18.64 16.39 -14.32
CA LEU A 22 -19.60 17.50 -14.27
C LEU A 22 -19.32 18.57 -15.31
N GLY A 23 -18.04 18.91 -15.53
CA GLY A 23 -17.62 19.85 -16.58
C GLY A 23 -17.98 19.35 -17.98
N LEU A 24 -17.75 18.06 -18.26
CA LEU A 24 -18.15 17.43 -19.53
C LEU A 24 -19.66 17.44 -19.75
N CYS A 25 -20.44 17.20 -18.70
CA CYS A 25 -21.90 17.33 -18.77
C CYS A 25 -22.33 18.77 -19.11
N ALA A 26 -21.68 19.78 -18.50
CA ALA A 26 -21.96 21.18 -18.83
C ALA A 26 -21.65 21.51 -20.30
N VAL A 27 -20.49 21.03 -20.82
CA VAL A 27 -20.13 21.19 -22.22
C VAL A 27 -21.15 20.52 -23.16
N LEU A 28 -21.66 19.35 -22.82
CA LEU A 28 -22.72 18.67 -23.57
C LEU A 28 -23.99 19.53 -23.64
N VAL A 29 -24.43 20.08 -22.50
CA VAL A 29 -25.60 20.96 -22.46
C VAL A 29 -25.37 22.21 -23.34
N ILE A 30 -24.24 22.87 -23.21
CA ILE A 30 -23.89 24.06 -24.03
C ILE A 30 -23.86 23.69 -25.52
N SER A 31 -23.25 22.56 -25.88
CA SER A 31 -23.20 22.10 -27.28
C SER A 31 -24.59 21.79 -27.82
N ALA A 32 -25.46 21.21 -27.00
CA ALA A 32 -26.84 20.94 -27.38
C ALA A 32 -27.68 22.22 -27.66
N LEU A 33 -27.40 23.29 -26.90
CA LEU A 33 -28.11 24.56 -26.99
C LEU A 33 -27.59 25.49 -28.09
N LEU A 34 -26.26 25.55 -28.27
CA LEU A 34 -25.61 26.59 -29.11
C LEU A 34 -25.08 26.06 -30.45
N ALA A 35 -24.71 24.78 -30.55
CA ALA A 35 -24.18 24.23 -31.79
C ALA A 35 -25.30 23.76 -32.74
N GLN A 36 -24.99 23.78 -34.06
CA GLN A 36 -25.95 23.38 -35.13
C GLN A 36 -25.27 22.44 -36.15
N GLY A 37 -26.10 21.72 -36.89
CA GLY A 37 -25.64 20.86 -37.98
C GLY A 37 -24.62 19.82 -37.55
N THR A 38 -23.68 19.50 -38.40
CA THR A 38 -22.62 18.48 -38.21
C THR A 38 -21.77 18.77 -36.97
N ALA A 39 -21.49 20.06 -36.69
CA ALA A 39 -20.71 20.44 -35.52
C ALA A 39 -21.37 19.99 -34.21
N ARG A 40 -22.69 20.18 -34.08
CA ARG A 40 -23.45 19.69 -32.93
C ARG A 40 -23.31 18.17 -32.75
N THR A 41 -23.48 17.42 -33.83
CA THR A 41 -23.38 15.96 -33.80
C THR A 41 -22.00 15.51 -33.37
N VAL A 42 -20.93 16.08 -33.91
CA VAL A 42 -19.55 15.75 -33.55
C VAL A 42 -19.27 16.03 -32.05
N LEU A 43 -19.65 17.28 -31.61
CA LEU A 43 -19.45 17.65 -30.21
C LEU A 43 -20.21 16.73 -29.23
N MET A 44 -21.47 16.41 -29.56
CA MET A 44 -22.28 15.50 -28.71
C MET A 44 -21.69 14.11 -28.64
N ILE A 45 -21.16 13.56 -29.75
CA ILE A 45 -20.50 12.24 -29.74
C ILE A 45 -19.22 12.29 -28.91
N VAL A 46 -18.31 13.21 -29.19
CA VAL A 46 -16.99 13.30 -28.55
C VAL A 46 -17.14 13.53 -27.05
N PHE A 47 -17.88 14.55 -26.64
CA PHE A 47 -18.04 14.86 -25.22
C PHE A 47 -18.95 13.86 -24.51
N GLY A 48 -19.89 13.22 -25.22
CA GLY A 48 -20.70 12.12 -24.70
C GLY A 48 -19.84 10.91 -24.32
N VAL A 49 -18.95 10.48 -25.21
CA VAL A 49 -18.01 9.38 -24.94
C VAL A 49 -17.09 9.73 -23.76
N LEU A 50 -16.51 10.95 -23.77
CA LEU A 50 -15.66 11.41 -22.66
C LEU A 50 -16.42 11.45 -21.34
N ALA A 51 -17.66 11.95 -21.33
CA ALA A 51 -18.50 11.98 -20.11
C ALA A 51 -18.75 10.57 -19.57
N LEU A 52 -19.04 9.58 -20.43
CA LEU A 52 -19.21 8.19 -20.02
C LEU A 52 -17.92 7.60 -19.41
N VAL A 53 -16.77 7.88 -20.00
CA VAL A 53 -15.46 7.45 -19.45
C VAL A 53 -15.25 8.06 -18.06
N PHE A 54 -15.43 9.37 -17.92
CA PHE A 54 -15.23 10.05 -16.64
C PHE A 54 -16.29 9.69 -15.61
N LEU A 55 -17.52 9.33 -16.00
CA LEU A 55 -18.52 8.74 -15.11
C LEU A 55 -18.01 7.41 -14.56
N GLY A 56 -17.49 6.54 -15.41
CA GLY A 56 -16.90 5.26 -14.99
C GLY A 56 -15.74 5.47 -13.99
N LEU A 57 -14.81 6.39 -14.29
CA LEU A 57 -13.70 6.75 -13.39
C LEU A 57 -14.18 7.36 -12.07
N SER A 58 -15.22 8.20 -12.10
CA SER A 58 -15.87 8.76 -10.91
C SER A 58 -16.43 7.66 -10.01
N ILE A 59 -17.27 6.78 -10.57
CA ILE A 59 -17.86 5.66 -9.82
C ILE A 59 -16.75 4.78 -9.23
N TRP A 60 -15.77 4.39 -10.06
CA TRP A 60 -14.64 3.57 -9.64
C TRP A 60 -13.87 4.22 -8.49
N SER A 61 -13.51 5.49 -8.60
CA SER A 61 -12.73 6.19 -7.58
C SER A 61 -13.48 6.34 -6.26
N VAL A 62 -14.80 6.58 -6.29
CA VAL A 62 -15.65 6.63 -5.09
C VAL A 62 -15.73 5.25 -4.42
N MET A 63 -15.87 4.18 -5.22
CA MET A 63 -15.90 2.82 -4.69
C MET A 63 -14.57 2.44 -4.04
N MET A 64 -13.43 2.77 -4.69
CA MET A 64 -12.08 2.58 -4.14
C MET A 64 -11.91 3.33 -2.82
N TYR A 65 -12.29 4.61 -2.80
CA TYR A 65 -12.19 5.45 -1.60
C TYR A 65 -12.98 4.84 -0.43
N ARG A 66 -14.22 4.39 -0.68
CA ARG A 66 -15.05 3.73 0.34
C ARG A 66 -14.49 2.39 0.79
N ALA A 67 -13.89 1.63 -0.11
CA ALA A 67 -13.32 0.33 0.22
C ALA A 67 -12.06 0.45 1.09
N PHE A 68 -11.17 1.43 0.79
CA PHE A 68 -9.94 1.67 1.55
C PHE A 68 -10.12 2.52 2.80
N ASP A 69 -11.33 2.99 3.10
CA ASP A 69 -11.58 3.70 4.34
C ASP A 69 -11.33 2.77 5.55
N TYR A 70 -10.31 3.10 6.35
CA TYR A 70 -9.88 2.31 7.49
C TYR A 70 -10.98 2.11 8.54
N HIS A 71 -11.84 3.11 8.70
CA HIS A 71 -12.97 3.11 9.64
C HIS A 71 -14.33 2.90 8.97
N GLY A 72 -14.36 2.78 7.64
CA GLY A 72 -15.58 2.62 6.84
C GLY A 72 -16.23 1.25 6.98
N LYS A 73 -17.17 0.93 6.09
CA LYS A 73 -17.89 -0.34 6.12
C LYS A 73 -17.03 -1.52 5.64
N ARG A 74 -16.32 -1.37 4.50
CA ARG A 74 -15.52 -2.47 3.92
C ARG A 74 -14.19 -2.67 4.64
N ARG A 75 -13.56 -1.61 5.13
CA ARG A 75 -12.31 -1.61 5.91
C ARG A 75 -11.17 -2.43 5.28
N MET A 76 -11.05 -2.41 3.96
CA MET A 76 -10.06 -3.25 3.27
C MET A 76 -8.63 -2.92 3.68
N SER A 77 -8.28 -1.64 3.80
CA SER A 77 -6.94 -1.23 4.28
C SER A 77 -6.67 -1.78 5.69
N ARG A 78 -7.64 -1.69 6.59
CA ARG A 78 -7.52 -2.26 7.94
C ARG A 78 -7.37 -3.77 7.91
N GLN A 79 -8.17 -4.47 7.12
CA GLN A 79 -8.10 -5.93 6.99
C GLN A 79 -6.71 -6.38 6.50
N ILE A 80 -6.15 -5.68 5.52
CA ILE A 80 -4.82 -5.96 4.99
C ILE A 80 -3.74 -5.68 6.05
N ILE A 81 -3.78 -4.53 6.70
CA ILE A 81 -2.81 -4.13 7.74
C ILE A 81 -2.83 -5.11 8.92
N GLU A 82 -4.00 -5.36 9.49
CA GLU A 82 -4.15 -6.25 10.64
C GLU A 82 -3.77 -7.70 10.25
N GLY A 83 -4.21 -8.16 9.07
CA GLY A 83 -3.87 -9.49 8.58
C GLY A 83 -2.36 -9.65 8.29
N THR A 84 -1.68 -8.62 7.79
CA THR A 84 -0.22 -8.64 7.64
C THR A 84 0.48 -8.68 9.00
N ALA A 85 0.03 -7.85 9.96
CA ALA A 85 0.60 -7.78 11.30
C ALA A 85 0.46 -9.11 12.08
N GLU A 86 -0.54 -9.94 11.79
CA GLU A 86 -0.70 -11.28 12.39
C GLU A 86 0.47 -12.22 12.14
N TYR A 87 1.12 -12.07 10.99
CA TYR A 87 2.29 -12.88 10.62
C TYR A 87 3.59 -12.37 11.26
N VAL A 88 3.62 -11.12 11.76
CA VAL A 88 4.85 -10.53 12.32
C VAL A 88 5.00 -10.94 13.77
N LYS A 89 5.97 -11.80 14.05
CA LYS A 89 6.36 -12.23 15.40
C LYS A 89 7.73 -11.68 15.71
N VAL A 90 7.83 -10.92 16.80
CA VAL A 90 9.09 -10.33 17.26
C VAL A 90 9.38 -10.90 18.64
N PRO A 91 10.59 -11.43 18.89
CA PRO A 91 10.93 -11.96 20.21
C PRO A 91 10.91 -10.84 21.27
N LYS A 92 10.75 -11.23 22.52
CA LYS A 92 10.83 -10.31 23.67
C LYS A 92 12.16 -9.55 23.67
N GLY A 93 12.06 -8.22 23.80
CA GLY A 93 13.22 -7.33 23.68
C GLY A 93 13.78 -7.16 22.26
N GLY A 94 13.18 -7.85 21.28
CA GLY A 94 13.60 -7.77 19.87
C GLY A 94 13.22 -6.47 19.19
N LYS A 95 13.78 -6.27 17.97
CA LYS A 95 13.58 -5.09 17.14
C LYS A 95 12.92 -5.46 15.82
N CYS A 96 11.89 -4.73 15.42
CA CYS A 96 11.24 -4.86 14.11
C CYS A 96 11.42 -3.59 13.28
N LEU A 97 11.69 -3.75 11.99
CA LEU A 97 11.69 -2.67 11.02
C LEU A 97 10.45 -2.78 10.14
N ASP A 98 9.70 -1.69 9.99
CA ASP A 98 8.62 -1.54 9.02
C ASP A 98 9.07 -0.57 7.93
N VAL A 99 9.28 -1.08 6.72
CA VAL A 99 9.79 -0.30 5.58
C VAL A 99 8.65 0.27 4.76
N GLY A 100 8.63 1.60 4.57
CA GLY A 100 7.55 2.33 3.91
C GLY A 100 6.32 2.42 4.80
N CYS A 101 6.49 2.87 6.03
CA CYS A 101 5.43 2.85 7.05
C CYS A 101 4.25 3.81 6.77
N GLY A 102 4.38 4.75 5.83
CA GLY A 102 3.32 5.69 5.41
C GLY A 102 2.73 6.50 6.56
N SER A 103 1.52 6.14 7.00
CA SER A 103 0.82 6.71 8.15
C SER A 103 1.09 6.00 9.47
N GLY A 104 1.99 5.01 9.48
CA GLY A 104 2.34 4.21 10.65
C GLY A 104 1.37 3.05 10.97
N ALA A 105 0.39 2.78 10.11
CA ALA A 105 -0.67 1.80 10.40
C ALA A 105 -0.12 0.40 10.69
N LEU A 106 0.78 -0.13 9.83
CA LEU A 106 1.37 -1.45 10.03
C LEU A 106 2.33 -1.46 11.22
N SER A 107 3.22 -0.46 11.33
CA SER A 107 4.14 -0.32 12.46
C SER A 107 3.41 -0.36 13.81
N ILE A 108 2.29 0.38 13.92
CA ILE A 108 1.48 0.46 15.14
C ILE A 108 0.76 -0.88 15.40
N ALA A 109 0.20 -1.52 14.37
CA ALA A 109 -0.45 -2.83 14.50
C ALA A 109 0.54 -3.92 14.95
N VAL A 110 1.78 -3.90 14.42
CA VAL A 110 2.86 -4.81 14.83
C VAL A 110 3.30 -4.53 16.27
N ALA A 111 3.51 -3.25 16.63
CA ALA A 111 3.92 -2.87 17.98
C ALA A 111 2.88 -3.27 19.05
N ARG A 112 1.60 -3.10 18.76
CA ARG A 112 0.51 -3.52 19.64
C ARG A 112 0.45 -5.03 19.84
N ARG A 113 0.77 -5.82 18.81
CA ARG A 113 0.79 -7.29 18.85
C ARG A 113 2.06 -7.85 19.49
N ASN A 114 3.12 -7.05 19.58
CA ASN A 114 4.42 -7.41 20.15
C ASN A 114 4.83 -6.38 21.22
N PRO A 115 4.13 -6.32 22.39
CA PRO A 115 4.27 -5.22 23.34
C PRO A 115 5.64 -5.16 24.03
N GLU A 116 6.38 -6.26 24.05
CA GLU A 116 7.73 -6.35 24.64
C GLU A 116 8.86 -6.12 23.59
N ALA A 117 8.51 -5.83 22.34
CA ALA A 117 9.45 -5.53 21.26
C ALA A 117 9.48 -4.03 20.96
N SER A 118 10.52 -3.57 20.25
CA SER A 118 10.59 -2.21 19.70
C SER A 118 10.36 -2.23 18.21
N VAL A 119 9.49 -1.36 17.69
CA VAL A 119 9.21 -1.23 16.27
C VAL A 119 9.74 0.11 15.75
N ILE A 120 10.43 0.09 14.61
CA ILE A 120 10.89 1.28 13.91
C ILE A 120 10.23 1.32 12.54
N GLY A 121 9.38 2.33 12.32
CA GLY A 121 8.84 2.62 10.99
C GLY A 121 9.73 3.59 10.24
N VAL A 122 10.08 3.28 8.99
CA VAL A 122 10.81 4.19 8.12
C VAL A 122 10.01 4.49 6.87
N ASP A 123 10.04 5.75 6.43
CA ASP A 123 9.43 6.18 5.19
C ASP A 123 10.18 7.40 4.63
N ARG A 124 10.10 7.60 3.33
CA ARG A 124 10.68 8.77 2.67
C ARG A 124 9.82 10.01 2.87
N TRP A 125 8.50 9.83 3.02
CA TRP A 125 7.47 10.89 3.04
C TRP A 125 7.67 11.92 1.92
N GLY A 126 7.85 11.41 0.70
CA GLY A 126 8.05 12.23 -0.49
C GLY A 126 6.81 13.06 -0.84
N LYS A 127 6.99 14.05 -1.73
CA LYS A 127 5.92 14.96 -2.17
C LYS A 127 4.72 14.23 -2.80
N GLU A 128 4.96 13.08 -3.41
CA GLU A 128 3.95 12.21 -4.02
C GLU A 128 2.97 11.62 -2.98
N TYR A 129 3.38 11.55 -1.71
CA TYR A 129 2.59 11.09 -0.57
C TYR A 129 2.47 12.16 0.51
N ALA A 130 2.24 13.41 0.11
CA ALA A 130 2.22 14.58 1.01
C ALA A 130 1.18 14.50 2.15
N SER A 131 0.23 13.54 2.10
CA SER A 131 -0.71 13.28 3.19
C SER A 131 -0.10 12.49 4.35
N PHE A 132 1.09 11.90 4.17
CA PHE A 132 1.83 11.14 5.18
C PHE A 132 2.99 11.96 5.74
N SER A 133 3.31 11.73 7.00
CA SER A 133 4.43 12.40 7.67
C SER A 133 4.81 11.67 8.96
N LYS A 134 6.04 11.88 9.43
CA LYS A 134 6.48 11.39 10.73
C LYS A 134 5.54 11.83 11.85
N LYS A 135 5.14 13.12 11.86
CA LYS A 135 4.21 13.66 12.85
C LYS A 135 2.87 12.92 12.85
N LEU A 136 2.32 12.61 11.68
CA LEU A 136 1.09 11.83 11.57
C LEU A 136 1.23 10.44 12.20
N CYS A 137 2.36 9.76 11.95
CA CYS A 137 2.63 8.45 12.54
C CYS A 137 2.70 8.51 14.07
N GLU A 138 3.39 9.52 14.60
CA GLU A 138 3.51 9.76 16.06
C GLU A 138 2.15 10.09 16.70
N ASP A 139 1.33 10.92 16.03
CA ASP A 139 -0.02 11.25 16.47
C ASP A 139 -0.93 10.00 16.46
N ASN A 140 -0.83 9.16 15.46
CA ASN A 140 -1.56 7.89 15.38
C ASN A 140 -1.12 6.90 16.47
N ALA A 141 0.18 6.74 16.72
CA ALA A 141 0.69 5.88 17.79
C ALA A 141 0.18 6.36 19.16
N ARG A 142 0.20 7.66 19.38
CA ARG A 142 -0.35 8.26 20.61
C ARG A 142 -1.85 8.04 20.76
N ALA A 143 -2.61 8.18 19.66
CA ALA A 143 -4.06 7.96 19.65
C ALA A 143 -4.44 6.49 19.94
N GLU A 144 -3.60 5.53 19.53
CA GLU A 144 -3.75 4.08 19.81
C GLU A 144 -3.14 3.67 21.17
N GLY A 145 -2.48 4.60 21.90
CA GLY A 145 -1.81 4.29 23.18
C GLY A 145 -0.56 3.41 23.03
N VAL A 146 0.02 3.31 21.84
CA VAL A 146 1.18 2.47 21.54
C VAL A 146 2.46 3.26 21.78
N LYS A 147 3.35 2.75 22.66
CA LYS A 147 4.56 3.46 23.11
C LYS A 147 5.87 2.84 22.60
N ASN A 148 5.82 1.60 22.13
CA ASN A 148 6.98 0.81 21.69
C ASN A 148 7.23 0.93 20.18
N VAL A 149 6.80 2.03 19.56
CA VAL A 149 7.03 2.34 18.15
C VAL A 149 7.66 3.71 17.98
N THR A 150 8.60 3.83 17.07
CA THR A 150 9.24 5.09 16.68
C THR A 150 9.26 5.23 15.17
N PHE A 151 9.38 6.45 14.67
CA PHE A 151 9.34 6.73 13.24
C PHE A 151 10.50 7.61 12.83
N ARG A 152 11.13 7.32 11.68
CA ARG A 152 12.20 8.14 11.13
C ARG A 152 12.17 8.15 9.61
N GLN A 153 12.75 9.20 9.03
CA GLN A 153 12.91 9.27 7.58
C GLN A 153 13.96 8.24 7.13
N GLY A 154 13.71 7.62 5.96
CA GLY A 154 14.63 6.68 5.35
C GLY A 154 14.17 6.29 3.95
N ASP A 155 15.10 5.78 3.15
CA ASP A 155 14.85 5.32 1.78
C ASP A 155 14.94 3.79 1.73
N ALA A 156 13.90 3.12 1.22
CA ALA A 156 13.85 1.67 1.10
C ALA A 156 14.92 1.10 0.16
N THR A 157 15.44 1.91 -0.77
CA THR A 157 16.49 1.51 -1.71
C THR A 157 17.88 1.52 -1.08
N ARG A 158 18.05 2.23 0.05
CA ARG A 158 19.28 2.35 0.79
C ARG A 158 18.98 2.62 2.27
N LEU A 159 18.81 1.55 3.02
CA LEU A 159 18.51 1.62 4.44
C LEU A 159 19.76 1.95 5.27
N GLU A 160 19.68 3.00 6.08
CA GLU A 160 20.77 3.46 6.95
C GLU A 160 20.89 2.62 8.23
N PHE A 161 20.77 1.31 8.09
CA PHE A 161 20.95 0.37 9.20
C PHE A 161 22.09 -0.62 8.86
N PRO A 162 22.90 -1.02 9.84
CA PRO A 162 23.87 -2.10 9.67
C PRO A 162 23.18 -3.40 9.24
N ASN A 163 23.99 -4.31 8.70
CA ASN A 163 23.53 -5.68 8.46
C ASN A 163 23.07 -6.31 9.78
N GLU A 164 22.08 -7.20 9.70
CA GLU A 164 21.65 -8.03 10.83
C GLU A 164 21.29 -7.22 12.09
N THR A 165 20.55 -6.12 11.91
CA THR A 165 20.11 -5.24 13.00
C THR A 165 18.79 -5.68 13.63
N PHE A 166 17.88 -6.20 12.82
CA PHE A 166 16.49 -6.46 13.22
C PHE A 166 16.17 -7.94 13.38
N ASP A 167 15.34 -8.26 14.36
CA ASP A 167 14.83 -9.60 14.61
C ASP A 167 13.63 -9.91 13.71
N ALA A 168 12.93 -8.87 13.23
CA ALA A 168 11.89 -8.98 12.23
C ALA A 168 11.91 -7.78 11.26
N VAL A 169 11.52 -7.99 10.02
CA VAL A 169 11.26 -6.91 9.05
C VAL A 169 9.90 -7.10 8.41
N THR A 170 9.20 -5.99 8.16
CA THR A 170 7.89 -5.99 7.52
C THR A 170 7.73 -4.81 6.55
N SER A 171 6.76 -4.91 5.65
CA SER A 171 6.36 -3.85 4.73
C SER A 171 4.99 -4.15 4.15
N ASN A 172 4.24 -3.12 3.75
CA ASN A 172 2.95 -3.30 3.10
C ASN A 172 2.74 -2.29 1.96
N TYR A 173 2.60 -2.78 0.74
CA TYR A 173 2.32 -2.01 -0.48
C TYR A 173 3.30 -0.86 -0.75
N VAL A 174 4.59 -1.15 -0.71
CA VAL A 174 5.66 -0.15 -0.87
C VAL A 174 6.45 -0.35 -2.15
N TYR A 175 7.08 -1.51 -2.30
CA TYR A 175 8.12 -1.72 -3.33
C TYR A 175 7.58 -1.69 -4.75
N HIS A 176 6.31 -2.08 -4.99
CA HIS A 176 5.70 -2.01 -6.31
C HIS A 176 5.65 -0.58 -6.89
N ASN A 177 5.74 0.46 -6.03
CA ASN A 177 5.78 1.87 -6.41
C ASN A 177 7.20 2.41 -6.63
N ILE A 178 8.23 1.66 -6.21
CA ILE A 178 9.63 2.09 -6.35
C ILE A 178 10.13 1.66 -7.74
N PRO A 179 10.70 2.57 -8.55
CA PRO A 179 11.29 2.20 -9.83
C PRO A 179 12.55 1.34 -9.65
N GLY A 180 12.89 0.56 -10.67
CA GLY A 180 14.10 -0.29 -10.67
C GLY A 180 13.81 -1.76 -10.34
N ASP A 181 14.84 -2.48 -9.93
CA ASP A 181 14.76 -3.90 -9.56
C ASP A 181 14.20 -4.08 -8.14
N ARG A 182 12.92 -4.47 -8.06
CA ARG A 182 12.24 -4.66 -6.77
C ARG A 182 12.79 -5.84 -5.97
N GLN A 183 13.34 -6.86 -6.63
CA GLN A 183 13.99 -7.97 -5.92
C GLN A 183 15.30 -7.50 -5.26
N ALA A 184 16.07 -6.64 -5.91
CA ALA A 184 17.24 -6.02 -5.30
C ALA A 184 16.87 -5.15 -4.08
N ILE A 185 15.79 -4.38 -4.17
CA ILE A 185 15.29 -3.58 -3.04
C ILE A 185 14.79 -4.47 -1.88
N LEU A 186 14.13 -5.59 -2.19
CA LEU A 186 13.80 -6.59 -1.18
C LEU A 186 15.05 -7.13 -0.48
N MET A 187 16.13 -7.42 -1.23
CA MET A 187 17.38 -7.88 -0.66
C MET A 187 18.04 -6.83 0.25
N GLU A 188 17.89 -5.53 -0.05
CA GLU A 188 18.36 -4.44 0.83
C GLU A 188 17.63 -4.47 2.18
N THR A 189 16.31 -4.69 2.17
CA THR A 189 15.55 -4.89 3.41
C THR A 189 16.01 -6.14 4.16
N LEU A 190 16.15 -7.27 3.47
CA LEU A 190 16.58 -8.54 4.06
C LEU A 190 18.05 -8.53 4.54
N ARG A 191 18.87 -7.62 4.03
CA ARG A 191 20.25 -7.38 4.55
C ARG A 191 20.20 -6.96 6.02
N THR A 192 19.24 -6.13 6.39
CA THR A 192 19.10 -5.62 7.76
C THR A 192 18.55 -6.66 8.75
N LEU A 193 18.01 -7.78 8.25
CA LEU A 193 17.47 -8.87 9.06
C LEU A 193 18.58 -9.76 9.60
N LYS A 194 18.55 -10.04 10.90
CA LYS A 194 19.46 -10.99 11.57
C LYS A 194 19.27 -12.42 11.04
N LYS A 195 20.29 -13.25 11.17
CA LYS A 195 20.15 -14.71 11.04
C LYS A 195 19.16 -15.20 12.09
N GLY A 196 18.26 -16.10 11.70
CA GLY A 196 17.14 -16.56 12.54
C GLY A 196 15.97 -15.56 12.65
N GLY A 197 16.11 -14.36 12.10
CA GLY A 197 15.05 -13.35 12.07
C GLY A 197 13.97 -13.66 11.03
N THR A 198 12.78 -13.07 11.20
CA THR A 198 11.62 -13.31 10.35
C THR A 198 11.30 -12.11 9.46
N PHE A 199 10.74 -12.36 8.28
CA PHE A 199 10.26 -11.31 7.39
C PHE A 199 8.82 -11.56 6.94
N VAL A 200 8.06 -10.46 6.82
CA VAL A 200 6.67 -10.47 6.37
C VAL A 200 6.46 -9.26 5.47
N ILE A 201 6.42 -9.46 4.17
CA ILE A 201 6.30 -8.40 3.18
C ILE A 201 5.06 -8.65 2.35
N HIS A 202 4.09 -7.74 2.40
CA HIS A 202 2.88 -7.78 1.60
C HIS A 202 2.95 -6.76 0.48
N ASP A 203 2.80 -7.21 -0.78
CA ASP A 203 2.85 -6.30 -1.93
C ASP A 203 2.13 -6.89 -3.16
N ILE A 204 1.97 -6.09 -4.24
CA ILE A 204 1.50 -6.53 -5.55
C ILE A 204 2.67 -7.20 -6.27
N MET A 205 2.90 -8.47 -5.96
CA MET A 205 4.05 -9.26 -6.44
C MET A 205 3.77 -9.89 -7.82
N SER A 206 3.17 -9.13 -8.75
CA SER A 206 2.93 -9.58 -10.12
C SER A 206 4.24 -9.71 -10.91
N VAL A 207 4.24 -10.61 -11.91
CA VAL A 207 5.41 -10.83 -12.78
C VAL A 207 5.87 -9.54 -13.46
N SER A 208 4.94 -8.67 -13.88
CA SER A 208 5.26 -7.39 -14.51
C SER A 208 5.99 -6.40 -13.59
N LYS A 209 5.81 -6.54 -12.27
CA LYS A 209 6.45 -5.65 -11.28
C LYS A 209 7.71 -6.24 -10.67
N TYR A 210 7.72 -7.52 -10.38
CA TYR A 210 8.78 -8.17 -9.61
C TYR A 210 9.55 -9.25 -10.40
N GLY A 211 9.12 -9.61 -11.61
CA GLY A 211 9.61 -10.81 -12.27
C GLY A 211 9.11 -12.08 -11.60
N ASP A 212 9.84 -13.18 -11.75
CA ASP A 212 9.47 -14.47 -11.17
C ASP A 212 9.75 -14.53 -9.66
N MET A 213 8.72 -14.38 -8.85
CA MET A 213 8.83 -14.44 -7.39
C MET A 213 8.98 -15.88 -6.86
N ASN A 214 8.62 -16.91 -7.63
CA ASN A 214 8.92 -18.29 -7.23
C ASN A 214 10.41 -18.58 -7.37
N ALA A 215 11.04 -18.10 -8.44
CA ALA A 215 12.49 -18.13 -8.60
C ALA A 215 13.19 -17.33 -7.48
N PHE A 216 12.64 -16.17 -7.07
CA PHE A 216 13.17 -15.40 -5.96
C PHE A 216 13.09 -16.16 -4.62
N VAL A 217 11.96 -16.82 -4.34
CA VAL A 217 11.81 -17.70 -3.16
C VAL A 217 12.86 -18.82 -3.17
N LYS A 218 13.08 -19.44 -4.34
CA LYS A 218 14.14 -20.46 -4.48
C LYS A 218 15.52 -19.86 -4.20
N LYS A 219 15.83 -18.67 -4.77
CA LYS A 219 17.08 -17.94 -4.51
C LYS A 219 17.30 -17.69 -3.02
N LEU A 220 16.27 -17.30 -2.27
CA LEU A 220 16.39 -17.11 -0.81
C LEU A 220 16.78 -18.41 -0.11
N LYS A 221 16.17 -19.54 -0.47
CA LYS A 221 16.50 -20.86 0.07
C LYS A 221 17.95 -21.26 -0.26
N ASP A 222 18.37 -21.04 -1.50
CA ASP A 222 19.73 -21.33 -1.97
C ASP A 222 20.78 -20.43 -1.22
N LEU A 223 20.36 -19.24 -0.75
CA LEU A 223 21.17 -18.35 0.11
C LEU A 223 21.17 -18.75 1.60
N GLY A 224 20.50 -19.85 1.97
CA GLY A 224 20.49 -20.37 3.33
C GLY A 224 19.36 -19.88 4.22
N TYR A 225 18.31 -19.25 3.67
CA TYR A 225 17.13 -18.93 4.45
C TYR A 225 16.40 -20.21 4.87
N GLU A 226 16.12 -20.37 6.17
CA GLU A 226 15.44 -21.56 6.71
C GLU A 226 14.04 -21.73 6.11
N LYS A 227 13.36 -20.61 5.87
CA LYS A 227 12.00 -20.59 5.31
C LYS A 227 11.83 -19.40 4.37
N ALA A 228 11.24 -19.62 3.20
CA ALA A 228 10.73 -18.60 2.31
C ALA A 228 9.49 -19.13 1.58
N GLU A 229 8.39 -18.39 1.63
CA GLU A 229 7.09 -18.77 1.06
C GLU A 229 6.39 -17.54 0.46
N LEU A 230 5.65 -17.76 -0.62
CA LEU A 230 4.77 -16.77 -1.24
C LEU A 230 3.31 -17.21 -1.05
N ILE A 231 2.53 -16.40 -0.35
CA ILE A 231 1.13 -16.69 -0.03
C ILE A 231 0.23 -15.66 -0.71
N GLY A 232 -0.58 -16.09 -1.69
CA GLY A 232 -1.56 -15.23 -2.34
C GLY A 232 -2.61 -14.70 -1.34
N THR A 233 -2.94 -13.41 -1.43
CA THR A 233 -3.89 -12.76 -0.51
C THR A 233 -5.20 -12.36 -1.17
N THR A 234 -5.35 -12.61 -2.48
CA THR A 234 -6.52 -12.26 -3.30
C THR A 234 -7.54 -13.40 -3.47
N ASN A 235 -7.38 -14.48 -2.73
CA ASN A 235 -8.20 -15.69 -2.79
C ASN A 235 -9.18 -15.83 -1.60
N GLY A 236 -9.58 -14.71 -1.01
CA GLY A 236 -10.43 -14.66 0.18
C GLY A 236 -9.67 -14.37 1.49
N LYS A 237 -8.34 -14.44 1.49
CA LYS A 237 -7.54 -14.16 2.69
C LYS A 237 -7.67 -12.71 3.16
N PHE A 238 -7.34 -11.73 2.33
CA PHE A 238 -7.49 -10.30 2.61
C PHE A 238 -8.57 -9.64 1.75
N MET A 239 -8.80 -10.17 0.57
CA MET A 239 -9.81 -9.68 -0.37
C MET A 239 -10.25 -10.80 -1.32
N LYS A 240 -11.43 -10.64 -1.93
CA LYS A 240 -11.91 -11.55 -2.98
C LYS A 240 -11.16 -11.30 -4.29
N LYS A 241 -11.06 -12.32 -5.14
CA LYS A 241 -10.42 -12.19 -6.46
C LYS A 241 -11.06 -11.11 -7.33
N SER A 242 -12.38 -10.97 -7.27
CA SER A 242 -13.12 -9.91 -7.97
C SER A 242 -12.77 -8.51 -7.46
N GLU A 243 -12.66 -8.33 -6.14
CA GLU A 243 -12.22 -7.06 -5.56
C GLU A 243 -10.79 -6.71 -6.01
N ALA A 244 -9.87 -7.66 -5.92
CA ALA A 244 -8.49 -7.46 -6.35
C ALA A 244 -8.39 -7.07 -7.84
N GLY A 245 -9.21 -7.67 -8.70
CA GLY A 245 -9.20 -7.40 -10.14
C GLY A 245 -9.55 -5.95 -10.45
N TRP A 246 -10.73 -5.48 -10.02
CA TRP A 246 -11.17 -4.12 -10.35
C TRP A 246 -10.49 -3.02 -9.54
N MET A 247 -9.85 -3.37 -8.42
CA MET A 247 -9.07 -2.44 -7.59
C MET A 247 -7.60 -2.31 -8.02
N GLY A 248 -7.15 -3.08 -9.00
CA GLY A 248 -5.76 -3.07 -9.43
C GLY A 248 -4.80 -3.73 -8.42
N LEU A 249 -5.32 -4.57 -7.52
CA LEU A 249 -4.57 -5.30 -6.49
C LEU A 249 -4.27 -6.75 -6.88
N GLY A 250 -4.49 -7.09 -8.16
CA GLY A 250 -4.17 -8.42 -8.68
C GLY A 250 -2.70 -8.78 -8.45
N GLY A 251 -2.45 -10.02 -8.03
CA GLY A 251 -1.10 -10.49 -7.70
C GLY A 251 -0.60 -10.08 -6.30
N SER A 252 -1.48 -9.49 -5.44
CA SER A 252 -1.11 -9.24 -4.04
C SER A 252 -0.81 -10.53 -3.30
N ALA A 253 0.34 -10.58 -2.66
CA ALA A 253 0.83 -11.73 -1.92
C ALA A 253 1.66 -11.30 -0.70
N LEU A 254 1.74 -12.18 0.28
CA LEU A 254 2.70 -12.13 1.38
C LEU A 254 3.93 -12.95 0.99
N LEU A 255 5.10 -12.33 1.01
CA LEU A 255 6.38 -13.00 1.05
C LEU A 255 6.78 -13.11 2.52
N ILE A 256 6.79 -14.32 3.05
CA ILE A 256 7.13 -14.59 4.44
C ILE A 256 8.28 -15.57 4.55
N GLY A 257 9.04 -15.48 5.63
CA GLY A 257 10.10 -16.44 5.88
C GLY A 257 10.95 -16.15 7.11
N LYS A 258 12.04 -16.93 7.19
CA LYS A 258 13.05 -16.85 8.25
C LYS A 258 14.44 -16.95 7.62
N LYS A 259 15.31 -16.01 7.96
CA LYS A 259 16.68 -15.95 7.45
C LYS A 259 17.60 -16.90 8.18
#